data_d4f2b3dc1d924febcfeedfd8f9809df2
#
_entry.id   d4f2b3dc1d924febcfeedfd8f9809df2
#
_cell.length_a   1.000
_cell.length_b   1.000
_cell.length_c   1.000
_cell.angle_alpha   90.00
_cell.angle_beta   90.00
_cell.angle_gamma   90.00
#
_symmetry.space_group_name_H-M   'P 1'
#
loop_
_entity.id
_entity.type
_entity.pdbx_description
1 polymer ?
#
loop_
_entity_poly.entity_id
_entity_poly.type
_entity_poly.pdbx_seq_one_letter_code
_entity_poly.pdbx_strand_id
1 'polypeptide(L)'
;MNKLQPTSLLHYDLAVAAMMAEKYGMSRMQALRAFITSETHAMLEDAENGLYAFGAPGIFDMWESEAVTGDPRNSIYIRGE
;
A
#
# COMPACT_ATOMS: atom_id res chain seq x y z
N MET A 1 18.02 5.37 9.86
CA MET A 1 16.89 4.65 9.25
C MET A 1 16.48 5.34 7.97
N ASN A 2 16.30 4.54 6.92
CA ASN A 2 15.93 5.06 5.60
C ASN A 2 14.43 5.06 5.45
N LYS A 3 13.84 6.24 5.43
CA LYS A 3 12.41 6.37 5.17
C LYS A 3 12.20 6.86 3.75
N LEU A 4 11.12 6.39 3.15
CA LEU A 4 10.73 6.86 1.83
C LEU A 4 10.46 8.37 1.91
N GLN A 5 10.91 9.11 0.89
CA GLN A 5 10.72 10.55 0.89
C GLN A 5 9.25 10.92 0.94
N PRO A 6 8.87 11.98 1.66
CA PRO A 6 7.46 12.35 1.81
C PRO A 6 6.72 12.55 0.49
N THR A 7 7.36 13.12 -0.52
CA THR A 7 6.72 13.30 -1.83
C THR A 7 6.46 11.97 -2.53
N SER A 8 7.39 11.02 -2.43
CA SER A 8 7.21 9.70 -3.00
C SER A 8 6.11 8.94 -2.26
N LEU A 9 6.11 9.03 -0.93
CA LEU A 9 5.10 8.37 -0.11
C LEU A 9 3.72 8.93 -0.41
N LEU A 10 3.60 10.25 -0.53
CA LEU A 10 2.33 10.87 -0.86
C LEU A 10 1.80 10.41 -2.22
N HIS A 11 2.69 10.24 -3.18
CA HIS A 11 2.31 9.73 -4.50
C HIS A 11 1.64 8.35 -4.36
N TYR A 12 2.24 7.45 -3.58
CA TYR A 12 1.66 6.13 -3.36
C TYR A 12 0.36 6.21 -2.57
N ASP A 13 0.32 7.07 -1.55
CA ASP A 13 -0.89 7.25 -0.75
C ASP A 13 -2.09 7.61 -1.64
N LEU A 14 -1.89 8.56 -2.54
CA LEU A 14 -2.96 9.02 -3.42
C LEU A 14 -3.31 7.98 -4.48
N ALA A 15 -2.31 7.35 -5.07
CA ALA A 15 -2.53 6.36 -6.13
C ALA A 15 -3.24 5.13 -5.60
N VAL A 16 -2.79 4.59 -4.47
CA VAL A 16 -3.40 3.40 -3.88
C VAL A 16 -4.80 3.71 -3.36
N ALA A 17 -4.98 4.86 -2.71
CA ALA A 17 -6.30 5.25 -2.25
C ALA A 17 -7.29 5.39 -3.40
N ALA A 18 -6.84 5.90 -4.55
CA ALA A 18 -7.70 5.99 -5.73
C ALA A 18 -8.13 4.62 -6.23
N MET A 19 -7.20 3.65 -6.23
CA MET A 19 -7.51 2.27 -6.63
C MET A 19 -8.51 1.63 -5.68
N MET A 20 -8.32 1.85 -4.37
CA MET A 20 -9.23 1.32 -3.34
C MET A 20 -10.62 1.92 -3.50
N ALA A 21 -10.69 3.24 -3.71
CA ALA A 21 -11.96 3.93 -3.85
C ALA A 21 -12.73 3.39 -5.06
N GLU A 22 -12.03 3.20 -6.17
CA GLU A 22 -12.65 2.72 -7.41
C GLU A 22 -13.13 1.27 -7.26
N LYS A 23 -12.29 0.40 -6.74
CA LYS A 23 -12.62 -1.03 -6.66
C LYS A 23 -13.68 -1.34 -5.62
N TYR A 24 -13.65 -0.66 -4.49
CA TYR A 24 -14.51 -0.99 -3.35
C TYR A 24 -15.61 0.02 -3.07
N GLY A 25 -15.73 1.04 -3.89
CA GLY A 25 -16.78 2.05 -3.72
C GLY A 25 -16.58 2.92 -2.47
N MET A 26 -15.35 3.06 -2.01
CA MET A 26 -15.04 3.90 -0.85
C MET A 26 -14.90 5.36 -1.26
N SER A 27 -15.15 6.27 -0.31
CA SER A 27 -14.80 7.66 -0.54
C SER A 27 -13.26 7.78 -0.50
N ARG A 28 -12.74 8.87 -1.10
CA ARG A 28 -11.30 9.10 -1.09
C ARG A 28 -10.76 9.20 0.33
N MET A 29 -11.49 9.85 1.22
CA MET A 29 -11.07 9.99 2.60
C MET A 29 -11.06 8.67 3.35
N GLN A 30 -12.08 7.83 3.12
CA GLN A 30 -12.13 6.50 3.72
C GLN A 30 -10.95 5.65 3.23
N ALA A 31 -10.71 5.66 1.93
CA ALA A 31 -9.63 4.89 1.32
C ALA A 31 -8.28 5.35 1.85
N LEU A 32 -8.05 6.65 1.87
CA LEU A 32 -6.78 7.20 2.33
C LEU A 32 -6.53 6.83 3.79
N ARG A 33 -7.55 6.99 4.63
CA ARG A 33 -7.42 6.65 6.06
C ARG A 33 -7.13 5.17 6.25
N ALA A 34 -7.84 4.31 5.52
CA ALA A 34 -7.63 2.87 5.62
C ALA A 34 -6.21 2.49 5.19
N PHE A 35 -5.70 3.14 4.15
CA PHE A 35 -4.36 2.82 3.66
C PHE A 35 -3.27 3.32 4.61
N ILE A 36 -3.33 4.57 5.05
CA ILE A 36 -2.25 5.14 5.87
C ILE A 36 -2.16 4.51 7.26
N THR A 37 -3.22 3.84 7.73
CA THR A 37 -3.20 3.14 9.01
C THR A 37 -2.87 1.67 8.87
N SER A 38 -2.60 1.18 7.65
CA SER A 38 -2.35 -0.23 7.39
C SER A 38 -0.90 -0.61 7.64
N GLU A 39 -0.67 -1.90 7.83
CA GLU A 39 0.69 -2.43 7.92
C GLU A 39 1.41 -2.28 6.59
N THR A 40 0.69 -2.42 5.47
CA THR A 40 1.24 -2.21 4.13
C THR A 40 1.88 -0.83 4.03
N HIS A 41 1.20 0.19 4.53
CA HIS A 41 1.73 1.56 4.50
C HIS A 41 2.99 1.67 5.36
N ALA A 42 2.98 1.06 6.54
CA ALA A 42 4.14 1.08 7.42
C ALA A 42 5.35 0.43 6.76
N MET A 43 5.13 -0.66 6.04
CA MET A 43 6.19 -1.34 5.30
C MET A 43 6.68 -0.49 4.13
N LEU A 44 5.77 0.18 3.43
CA LEU A 44 6.13 1.06 2.31
C LEU A 44 6.97 2.24 2.78
N GLU A 45 6.65 2.77 3.94
CA GLU A 45 7.33 3.92 4.52
C GLU A 45 8.82 3.64 4.77
N ASP A 46 9.15 2.39 5.06
CA ASP A 46 10.54 1.97 5.26
C ASP A 46 11.17 1.65 3.92
N ALA A 47 12.02 2.55 3.43
CA ALA A 47 12.64 2.40 2.12
C ALA A 47 13.52 1.14 2.04
N GLU A 48 14.00 0.63 3.17
CA GLU A 48 14.84 -0.58 3.17
C GLU A 48 14.07 -1.82 2.78
N ASN A 49 12.75 -1.83 2.95
CA ASN A 49 11.91 -2.94 2.51
C ASN A 49 11.79 -3.01 0.98
N GLY A 50 12.07 -1.92 0.30
CA GLY A 50 12.06 -1.90 -1.16
C GLY A 50 10.69 -2.02 -1.80
N LEU A 51 9.60 -1.86 -1.04
CA LEU A 51 8.24 -2.01 -1.57
C LEU A 51 7.95 -0.98 -2.68
N TYR A 52 8.57 0.18 -2.60
CA TYR A 52 8.36 1.22 -3.61
C TYR A 52 8.71 0.75 -5.03
N ALA A 53 9.55 -0.28 -5.15
CA ALA A 53 9.96 -0.80 -6.45
C ALA A 53 8.83 -1.54 -7.18
N PHE A 54 7.79 -1.95 -6.46
CA PHE A 54 6.68 -2.69 -7.06
C PHE A 54 5.65 -1.79 -7.73
N GLY A 55 5.71 -0.48 -7.48
CA GLY A 55 4.73 0.45 -8.03
C GLY A 55 3.38 0.37 -7.32
N ALA A 56 2.48 1.30 -7.67
CA ALA A 56 1.20 1.40 -6.99
C ALA A 56 0.34 0.14 -7.10
N PRO A 57 0.25 -0.53 -8.27
CA PRO A 57 -0.55 -1.76 -8.36
C PRO A 57 -0.05 -2.85 -7.42
N GLY A 58 1.26 -3.00 -7.26
CA GLY A 58 1.83 -3.98 -6.34
C GLY A 58 1.53 -3.64 -4.90
N ILE A 59 1.65 -2.39 -4.53
CA ILE A 59 1.34 -1.93 -3.18
C ILE A 59 -0.16 -2.13 -2.88
N PHE A 60 -1.02 -1.85 -3.86
CA PHE A 60 -2.45 -2.07 -3.72
C PHE A 60 -2.74 -3.55 -3.46
N ASP A 61 -2.09 -4.47 -4.20
CA ASP A 61 -2.26 -5.90 -4.00
C ASP A 61 -1.84 -6.32 -2.58
N MET A 62 -0.76 -5.75 -2.07
CA MET A 62 -0.31 -6.02 -0.70
C MET A 62 -1.34 -5.56 0.31
N TRP A 63 -1.94 -4.38 0.09
CA TRP A 63 -3.01 -3.90 0.96
C TRP A 63 -4.22 -4.83 0.92
N GLU A 64 -4.60 -5.31 -0.26
CA GLU A 64 -5.72 -6.25 -0.39
C GLU A 64 -5.43 -7.55 0.35
N SER A 65 -4.20 -8.04 0.25
CA SER A 65 -3.79 -9.26 0.96
C SER A 65 -3.89 -9.05 2.47
N GLU A 66 -3.49 -7.89 2.95
CA GLU A 66 -3.62 -7.55 4.36
C GLU A 66 -5.09 -7.52 4.77
N ALA A 67 -5.94 -6.91 3.96
CA ALA A 67 -7.36 -6.79 4.28
C ALA A 67 -8.05 -8.14 4.35
N VAL A 68 -7.64 -9.07 3.50
CA VAL A 68 -8.26 -10.41 3.43
C VAL A 68 -7.65 -11.38 4.43
N THR A 69 -6.33 -11.38 4.57
CA THR A 69 -5.61 -12.38 5.38
C THR A 69 -5.01 -11.84 6.67
N GLY A 70 -4.98 -10.54 6.84
CA GLY A 70 -4.35 -9.90 7.99
C GLY A 70 -2.86 -9.68 7.81
N ASP A 71 -2.28 -10.09 6.68
CA ASP A 71 -0.83 -9.97 6.46
C ASP A 71 -0.53 -9.60 5.01
N PRO A 72 0.05 -8.41 4.76
CA PRO A 72 0.41 -8.01 3.40
C PRO A 72 1.47 -8.92 2.75
N ARG A 73 2.20 -9.68 3.55
CA ARG A 73 3.22 -10.60 3.05
C ARG A 73 2.63 -11.78 2.28
N ASN A 74 1.32 -11.97 2.34
CA ASN A 74 0.63 -12.99 1.54
C ASN A 74 0.40 -12.55 0.10
N SER A 75 0.77 -11.31 -0.24
CA SER A 75 0.70 -10.82 -1.61
C SER A 75 1.63 -11.64 -2.52
N ILE A 76 1.18 -11.91 -3.75
CA ILE A 76 2.01 -12.60 -4.74
C ILE A 76 3.27 -11.80 -5.08
N TYR A 77 3.24 -10.49 -4.92
CA TYR A 77 4.40 -9.63 -5.17
C TYR A 77 5.53 -9.90 -4.18
N ILE A 78 5.18 -10.31 -2.96
CA ILE A 78 6.18 -10.63 -1.95
C ILE A 78 6.52 -12.11 -1.99
N ARG A 79 5.51 -12.98 -2.16
CA ARG A 79 5.73 -14.44 -2.16
C ARG A 79 6.33 -14.95 -3.46
N GLY A 80 6.17 -14.22 -4.55
CA GLY A 80 6.73 -14.60 -5.82
C GLY A 80 5.98 -15.73 -6.54
N GLU A 81 4.70 -15.87 -6.24
CA GLU A 81 3.87 -16.90 -6.85
C GLU A 81 3.07 -16.41 -8.04
#